data_b10a2d81d50d940f07925f0034a3e695
#
_entry.id   b10a2d81d50d940f07925f0034a3e695
#
_cell.length_a   1.000
_cell.length_b   1.000
_cell.length_c   1.000
_cell.angle_alpha   90.00
_cell.angle_beta   90.00
_cell.angle_gamma   90.00
#
_symmetry.space_group_name_H-M   'P 1'
#
loop_
_entity.id
_entity.type
_entity.pdbx_description
1 polymer ?
#
loop_
_entity_poly.entity_id
_entity_poly.type
_entity_poly.pdbx_seq_one_letter_code
_entity_poly.pdbx_strand_id
1 'polypeptide(L)'
;MNLRTTLIVFLCFCAATVLRAERVDMLKAGAKANGKTLNTKLINSTIDRLNRGGGGTLFFPAGTYLTGSIHLKSNITLELEAGATLLFSDNFDDYLPFVEVRHEGVMMKSFQPLIYAVDAENITIKGEGTLDGQGKKWWMEFFRVMIDLKDNGMRDVNKYQPLWDAANDTTAIYAETNKDYVNTLQRRFFRPPFIQPVRCKKVKIEGVKIINSPFWTVNPEFCDNVTIKGITIDNAPSPNTDGVNPESCRNVHISDCHISVGDDCITIKSGRDAQARRLGVPCENITITNCTMLSGHGGVVIGSEMSGSVRKVTISNCVFDGTDRGIRIKSTRGRGGVVEDIRVSNVVMSNIKQEAVVLNLKYSKMPAEPKSERTPIFRNVHISGMTVTNVKTPIKIVGLEEAPISDIVLCDIHIQGGKQKCIFENCERIMMDDVIVNGEKTTSIN
;
A
#
# COMPACT_ATOMS: atom_id res chain seq x y z
N MET A 1 -39.32 -33.67 66.47
CA MET A 1 -39.90 -33.52 65.10
C MET A 1 -38.87 -32.89 64.24
N ASN A 2 -38.10 -33.70 63.46
CA ASN A 2 -36.94 -33.25 62.69
C ASN A 2 -37.37 -32.97 61.27
N LEU A 3 -37.26 -31.69 60.83
CA LEU A 3 -37.41 -31.29 59.42
C LEU A 3 -36.08 -31.43 58.76
N ARG A 4 -35.88 -32.37 57.86
CA ARG A 4 -34.73 -32.49 57.00
C ARG A 4 -34.97 -31.59 55.74
N THR A 5 -34.27 -30.50 55.65
CA THR A 5 -34.25 -29.64 54.45
C THR A 5 -33.31 -30.28 53.48
N THR A 6 -33.81 -30.85 52.40
CA THR A 6 -33.00 -31.36 51.28
C THR A 6 -32.66 -30.18 50.36
N LEU A 7 -31.35 -29.75 50.32
CA LEU A 7 -30.82 -28.72 49.42
C LEU A 7 -30.51 -29.40 48.09
N ILE A 8 -31.33 -29.14 47.07
CA ILE A 8 -31.06 -29.55 45.68
C ILE A 8 -30.13 -28.52 45.07
N VAL A 9 -28.85 -28.85 44.93
CA VAL A 9 -27.87 -28.06 44.19
C VAL A 9 -28.06 -28.38 42.72
N PHE A 10 -28.65 -27.45 41.97
CA PHE A 10 -28.66 -27.48 40.49
C PHE A 10 -27.25 -27.08 39.99
N LEU A 11 -26.42 -28.07 39.66
CA LEU A 11 -25.21 -27.85 38.89
C LEU A 11 -25.62 -27.54 37.45
N CYS A 12 -25.71 -26.27 37.11
CA CYS A 12 -25.69 -25.84 35.70
C CYS A 12 -24.29 -26.12 35.10
N PHE A 13 -24.12 -27.27 34.48
CA PHE A 13 -23.01 -27.51 33.58
C PHE A 13 -23.22 -26.61 32.35
N CYS A 14 -22.72 -25.40 32.39
CA CYS A 14 -22.41 -24.66 31.16
C CYS A 14 -21.29 -25.44 30.46
N ALA A 15 -21.65 -26.36 29.57
CA ALA A 15 -20.72 -26.87 28.59
C ALA A 15 -20.34 -25.70 27.70
N ALA A 16 -19.26 -25.02 28.09
CA ALA A 16 -18.58 -24.14 27.17
C ALA A 16 -18.06 -25.03 26.03
N THR A 17 -18.85 -25.17 24.98
CA THR A 17 -18.37 -25.71 23.72
C THR A 17 -17.23 -24.76 23.30
N VAL A 18 -16.01 -25.23 23.49
CA VAL A 18 -14.84 -24.58 22.89
C VAL A 18 -15.10 -24.66 21.38
N LEU A 19 -15.69 -23.61 20.82
CA LEU A 19 -15.84 -23.43 19.38
C LEU A 19 -14.42 -23.36 18.81
N ARG A 20 -13.89 -24.52 18.45
CA ARG A 20 -12.64 -24.59 17.70
C ARG A 20 -12.93 -23.98 16.33
N ALA A 21 -12.22 -22.93 15.96
CA ALA A 21 -12.34 -22.32 14.65
C ALA A 21 -12.27 -23.41 13.57
N GLU A 22 -13.30 -23.51 12.74
CA GLU A 22 -13.38 -24.52 11.68
C GLU A 22 -12.30 -24.27 10.64
N ARG A 23 -11.59 -25.32 10.21
CA ARG A 23 -10.65 -25.27 9.08
C ARG A 23 -11.22 -26.08 7.91
N VAL A 24 -11.60 -25.39 6.85
CA VAL A 24 -12.22 -25.98 5.66
C VAL A 24 -11.14 -26.20 4.60
N ASP A 25 -10.90 -27.45 4.27
CA ASP A 25 -10.12 -27.82 3.09
C ASP A 25 -10.95 -27.54 1.83
N MET A 26 -10.54 -26.56 1.05
CA MET A 26 -11.32 -26.06 -0.10
C MET A 26 -11.43 -27.10 -1.21
N LEU A 27 -10.41 -27.93 -1.40
CA LEU A 27 -10.45 -29.02 -2.38
C LEU A 27 -11.52 -30.07 -1.99
N LYS A 28 -11.57 -30.47 -0.72
CA LYS A 28 -12.59 -31.37 -0.19
C LYS A 28 -13.99 -30.73 -0.16
N ALA A 29 -14.06 -29.41 -0.03
CA ALA A 29 -15.31 -28.67 -0.12
C ALA A 29 -15.85 -28.54 -1.56
N GLY A 30 -15.10 -29.02 -2.55
CA GLY A 30 -15.53 -29.06 -3.95
C GLY A 30 -14.87 -28.03 -4.87
N ALA A 31 -13.93 -27.20 -4.37
CA ALA A 31 -13.16 -26.31 -5.22
C ALA A 31 -12.36 -27.08 -6.27
N LYS A 32 -12.23 -26.53 -7.46
CA LYS A 32 -11.50 -27.14 -8.57
C LYS A 32 -10.11 -26.51 -8.70
N ALA A 33 -9.09 -27.30 -8.44
CA ALA A 33 -7.68 -26.89 -8.49
C ALA A 33 -7.07 -27.06 -9.90
N ASN A 34 -7.80 -26.72 -10.95
CA ASN A 34 -7.42 -26.95 -12.35
C ASN A 34 -7.07 -25.68 -13.13
N GLY A 35 -7.04 -24.50 -12.48
CA GLY A 35 -6.74 -23.22 -13.10
C GLY A 35 -7.77 -22.72 -14.14
N LYS A 36 -8.91 -23.38 -14.27
CA LYS A 36 -9.92 -23.07 -15.30
C LYS A 36 -11.33 -22.84 -14.75
N THR A 37 -11.72 -23.59 -13.73
CA THR A 37 -13.06 -23.50 -13.15
C THR A 37 -13.12 -22.38 -12.12
N LEU A 38 -14.02 -21.45 -12.29
CA LEU A 38 -14.20 -20.32 -11.39
C LEU A 38 -14.77 -20.79 -10.03
N ASN A 39 -14.02 -20.56 -8.96
CA ASN A 39 -14.38 -20.98 -7.59
C ASN A 39 -14.95 -19.84 -6.74
N THR A 40 -15.10 -18.63 -7.25
CA THR A 40 -15.45 -17.41 -6.51
C THR A 40 -16.69 -17.59 -5.64
N LYS A 41 -17.76 -18.18 -6.20
CA LYS A 41 -19.01 -18.38 -5.46
C LYS A 41 -18.83 -19.34 -4.27
N LEU A 42 -18.08 -20.43 -4.45
CA LEU A 42 -17.82 -21.40 -3.40
C LEU A 42 -16.95 -20.78 -2.30
N ILE A 43 -15.89 -20.06 -2.68
CA ILE A 43 -14.99 -19.38 -1.74
C ILE A 43 -15.79 -18.39 -0.89
N ASN A 44 -16.52 -17.46 -1.51
CA ASN A 44 -17.25 -16.42 -0.79
C ASN A 44 -18.40 -17.00 0.05
N SER A 45 -19.13 -18.02 -0.42
CA SER A 45 -20.15 -18.67 0.38
C SER A 45 -19.58 -19.43 1.58
N THR A 46 -18.37 -19.98 1.45
CA THR A 46 -17.64 -20.60 2.58
C THR A 46 -17.21 -19.55 3.60
N ILE A 47 -16.70 -18.41 3.15
CA ILE A 47 -16.39 -17.25 4.04
C ILE A 47 -17.64 -16.82 4.79
N ASP A 48 -18.78 -16.67 4.11
CA ASP A 48 -20.05 -16.27 4.70
C ASP A 48 -20.52 -17.27 5.78
N ARG A 49 -20.40 -18.56 5.51
CA ARG A 49 -20.76 -19.61 6.45
C ARG A 49 -19.86 -19.60 7.68
N LEU A 50 -18.54 -19.54 7.49
CA LEU A 50 -17.57 -19.49 8.57
C LEU A 50 -17.75 -18.23 9.43
N ASN A 51 -17.94 -17.08 8.82
CA ASN A 51 -18.15 -15.82 9.54
C ASN A 51 -19.42 -15.88 10.41
N ARG A 52 -20.53 -16.43 9.91
CA ARG A 52 -21.75 -16.66 10.71
C ARG A 52 -21.52 -17.64 11.87
N GLY A 53 -20.57 -18.58 11.71
CA GLY A 53 -20.15 -19.51 12.76
C GLY A 53 -19.12 -18.94 13.75
N GLY A 54 -18.81 -17.64 13.68
CA GLY A 54 -17.84 -16.98 14.55
C GLY A 54 -16.42 -16.87 13.99
N GLY A 55 -16.15 -17.48 12.85
CA GLY A 55 -14.86 -17.43 12.16
C GLY A 55 -14.32 -18.78 11.73
N GLY A 56 -13.21 -18.79 11.01
CA GLY A 56 -12.57 -20.02 10.57
C GLY A 56 -11.49 -19.80 9.51
N THR A 57 -10.96 -20.93 9.03
CA THR A 57 -9.87 -20.95 8.05
C THR A 57 -10.33 -21.61 6.75
N LEU A 58 -10.14 -20.92 5.63
CA LEU A 58 -10.16 -21.51 4.30
C LEU A 58 -8.75 -21.99 3.97
N PHE A 59 -8.57 -23.28 3.86
CA PHE A 59 -7.29 -23.87 3.52
C PHE A 59 -7.29 -24.36 2.07
N PHE A 60 -6.29 -23.91 1.31
CA PHE A 60 -6.06 -24.28 -0.06
C PHE A 60 -4.84 -25.22 -0.16
N PRO A 61 -5.04 -26.54 -0.34
CA PRO A 61 -3.95 -27.46 -0.67
C PRO A 61 -3.27 -27.12 -1.99
N ALA A 62 -2.12 -27.74 -2.28
CA ALA A 62 -1.40 -27.54 -3.54
C ALA A 62 -2.31 -27.72 -4.76
N GLY A 63 -2.20 -26.80 -5.74
CA GLY A 63 -3.02 -26.74 -6.95
C GLY A 63 -3.36 -25.31 -7.36
N THR A 64 -3.97 -25.13 -8.53
CA THR A 64 -4.30 -23.80 -9.07
C THR A 64 -5.81 -23.56 -9.05
N TYR A 65 -6.25 -22.58 -8.28
CA TYR A 65 -7.66 -22.24 -8.06
C TYR A 65 -7.99 -20.92 -8.73
N LEU A 66 -8.72 -20.96 -9.87
CA LEU A 66 -9.22 -19.74 -10.51
C LEU A 66 -10.34 -19.11 -9.68
N THR A 67 -10.25 -17.80 -9.44
CA THR A 67 -11.26 -17.03 -8.70
C THR A 67 -11.39 -15.62 -9.22
N GLY A 68 -12.53 -14.97 -9.00
CA GLY A 68 -12.70 -13.50 -9.03
C GLY A 68 -12.43 -12.91 -7.67
N SER A 69 -13.09 -11.79 -7.33
CA SER A 69 -12.90 -11.11 -6.05
C SER A 69 -13.28 -11.98 -4.85
N ILE A 70 -12.41 -12.01 -3.84
CA ILE A 70 -12.61 -12.70 -2.56
C ILE A 70 -12.95 -11.64 -1.49
N HIS A 71 -14.10 -11.82 -0.82
CA HIS A 71 -14.58 -10.90 0.22
C HIS A 71 -14.31 -11.48 1.61
N LEU A 72 -13.22 -11.05 2.24
CA LEU A 72 -12.91 -11.47 3.60
C LEU A 72 -13.82 -10.76 4.61
N LYS A 73 -14.19 -11.49 5.66
CA LYS A 73 -15.01 -11.04 6.79
C LYS A 73 -14.27 -11.23 8.12
N SER A 74 -14.84 -10.72 9.18
CA SER A 74 -14.23 -10.82 10.51
C SER A 74 -13.94 -12.28 10.91
N ASN A 75 -12.80 -12.49 11.57
CA ASN A 75 -12.33 -13.78 12.07
C ASN A 75 -12.06 -14.83 10.97
N ILE A 76 -11.73 -14.40 9.75
CA ILE A 76 -11.42 -15.30 8.63
C ILE A 76 -9.93 -15.36 8.38
N THR A 77 -9.42 -16.57 8.24
CA THR A 77 -8.07 -16.87 7.77
C THR A 77 -8.12 -17.49 6.38
N LEU A 78 -7.41 -16.90 5.43
CA LEU A 78 -7.08 -17.46 4.13
C LEU A 78 -5.69 -18.10 4.23
N GLU A 79 -5.60 -19.43 4.11
CA GLU A 79 -4.35 -20.18 4.28
C GLU A 79 -4.01 -20.95 3.01
N LEU A 80 -2.81 -20.69 2.45
CA LEU A 80 -2.31 -21.32 1.23
C LEU A 80 -1.14 -22.24 1.55
N GLU A 81 -1.28 -23.51 1.20
CA GLU A 81 -0.16 -24.46 1.27
C GLU A 81 0.93 -24.14 0.23
N ALA A 82 2.15 -24.54 0.47
CA ALA A 82 3.20 -24.50 -0.54
C ALA A 82 2.73 -25.22 -1.81
N GLY A 83 2.87 -24.60 -2.99
CA GLY A 83 2.33 -25.11 -4.25
C GLY A 83 0.87 -24.80 -4.52
N ALA A 84 0.15 -24.16 -3.60
CA ALA A 84 -1.18 -23.60 -3.88
C ALA A 84 -1.06 -22.27 -4.61
N THR A 85 -1.87 -22.06 -5.64
CA THR A 85 -1.99 -20.79 -6.36
C THR A 85 -3.45 -20.36 -6.39
N LEU A 86 -3.76 -19.20 -5.84
CA LEU A 86 -5.00 -18.48 -6.15
C LEU A 86 -4.75 -17.65 -7.41
N LEU A 87 -5.34 -18.09 -8.51
CA LEU A 87 -5.24 -17.45 -9.81
C LEU A 87 -6.47 -16.53 -9.98
N PHE A 88 -6.25 -15.23 -9.98
CA PHE A 88 -7.36 -14.27 -10.12
C PHE A 88 -7.74 -14.10 -11.58
N SER A 89 -9.05 -14.11 -11.85
CA SER A 89 -9.59 -14.01 -13.20
C SER A 89 -9.11 -12.76 -13.93
N ASP A 90 -8.80 -12.87 -15.20
CA ASP A 90 -8.50 -11.74 -16.09
C ASP A 90 -9.75 -11.18 -16.79
N ASN A 91 -10.94 -11.70 -16.46
CA ASN A 91 -12.23 -11.17 -16.90
C ASN A 91 -12.70 -10.09 -15.94
N PHE A 92 -12.75 -8.84 -16.40
CA PHE A 92 -13.11 -7.67 -15.59
C PHE A 92 -14.52 -7.77 -14.99
N ASP A 93 -15.45 -8.48 -15.66
CA ASP A 93 -16.82 -8.65 -15.17
C ASP A 93 -16.91 -9.47 -13.87
N ASP A 94 -15.88 -10.28 -13.55
CA ASP A 94 -15.78 -11.03 -12.31
C ASP A 94 -15.46 -10.15 -11.08
N TYR A 95 -15.27 -8.84 -11.31
CA TYR A 95 -15.00 -7.83 -10.27
C TYR A 95 -16.11 -6.79 -10.15
N LEU A 96 -17.29 -7.13 -10.66
CA LEU A 96 -18.53 -6.34 -10.50
C LEU A 96 -19.43 -6.96 -9.40
N PRO A 97 -20.34 -6.15 -8.82
CA PRO A 97 -20.58 -4.73 -9.05
C PRO A 97 -19.45 -3.84 -8.50
N PHE A 98 -19.40 -2.58 -8.92
CA PHE A 98 -18.47 -1.61 -8.33
C PHE A 98 -18.74 -1.43 -6.83
N VAL A 99 -17.65 -1.31 -6.06
CA VAL A 99 -17.66 -1.06 -4.62
C VAL A 99 -16.91 0.23 -4.30
N GLU A 100 -17.09 0.74 -3.09
CA GLU A 100 -16.30 1.85 -2.60
C GLU A 100 -14.83 1.44 -2.47
N VAL A 101 -13.96 2.19 -3.12
CA VAL A 101 -12.51 2.04 -3.09
C VAL A 101 -11.86 3.41 -2.99
N ARG A 102 -10.59 3.43 -2.59
CA ARG A 102 -9.77 4.63 -2.71
C ARG A 102 -8.73 4.41 -3.80
N HIS A 103 -8.82 5.15 -4.87
CA HIS A 103 -7.88 5.04 -5.98
C HIS A 103 -6.94 6.25 -5.99
N GLU A 104 -5.64 6.00 -5.85
CA GLU A 104 -4.62 7.06 -5.73
C GLU A 104 -5.02 8.17 -4.73
N GLY A 105 -5.53 7.79 -3.58
CA GLY A 105 -5.91 8.72 -2.52
C GLY A 105 -7.30 9.37 -2.65
N VAL A 106 -8.10 9.00 -3.66
CA VAL A 106 -9.45 9.56 -3.92
C VAL A 106 -10.52 8.48 -3.76
N MET A 107 -11.52 8.76 -2.92
CA MET A 107 -12.66 7.86 -2.72
C MET A 107 -13.57 7.86 -3.94
N MET A 108 -13.91 6.69 -4.44
CA MET A 108 -14.82 6.48 -5.58
C MET A 108 -15.41 5.06 -5.56
N LYS A 109 -16.36 4.79 -6.41
CA LYS A 109 -16.80 3.41 -6.69
C LYS A 109 -16.12 2.90 -7.95
N SER A 110 -15.52 1.71 -7.86
CA SER A 110 -14.83 1.07 -8.98
C SER A 110 -14.83 -0.45 -8.83
N PHE A 111 -14.08 -1.15 -9.69
CA PHE A 111 -13.94 -2.61 -9.62
C PHE A 111 -13.52 -3.05 -8.21
N GLN A 112 -14.09 -4.18 -7.78
CA GLN A 112 -13.73 -4.81 -6.52
C GLN A 112 -12.23 -5.14 -6.51
N PRO A 113 -11.50 -4.87 -5.41
CA PRO A 113 -10.17 -5.43 -5.22
C PRO A 113 -10.15 -6.95 -5.33
N LEU A 114 -9.02 -7.54 -5.70
CA LEU A 114 -8.94 -8.99 -5.88
C LEU A 114 -9.21 -9.71 -4.55
N ILE A 115 -8.66 -9.17 -3.44
CA ILE A 115 -9.01 -9.57 -2.08
C ILE A 115 -9.48 -8.32 -1.34
N TYR A 116 -10.71 -8.32 -0.88
CA TYR A 116 -11.39 -7.17 -0.32
C TYR A 116 -11.97 -7.47 1.07
N ALA A 117 -11.90 -6.51 1.95
CA ALA A 117 -12.55 -6.56 3.25
C ALA A 117 -12.98 -5.16 3.67
N VAL A 118 -14.14 -5.01 4.30
CA VAL A 118 -14.64 -3.72 4.80
C VAL A 118 -15.16 -3.89 6.20
N ASP A 119 -14.80 -2.95 7.09
CA ASP A 119 -15.28 -2.89 8.48
C ASP A 119 -15.15 -4.24 9.23
N ALA A 120 -14.10 -5.01 8.91
CA ALA A 120 -13.85 -6.34 9.46
C ALA A 120 -12.72 -6.32 10.50
N GLU A 121 -12.72 -7.31 11.38
CA GLU A 121 -11.72 -7.46 12.42
C GLU A 121 -11.09 -8.85 12.38
N ASN A 122 -9.79 -8.93 12.75
CA ASN A 122 -9.06 -10.19 12.87
C ASN A 122 -9.05 -11.01 11.56
N ILE A 123 -8.48 -10.42 10.52
CA ILE A 123 -8.34 -11.02 9.19
C ILE A 123 -6.90 -11.49 9.01
N THR A 124 -6.72 -12.68 8.49
CA THR A 124 -5.40 -13.23 8.20
C THR A 124 -5.32 -13.80 6.78
N ILE A 125 -4.28 -13.44 6.04
CA ILE A 125 -3.85 -14.11 4.80
C ILE A 125 -2.47 -14.68 5.09
N LYS A 126 -2.28 -16.00 4.96
CA LYS A 126 -1.00 -16.61 5.33
C LYS A 126 -0.66 -17.84 4.51
N GLY A 127 0.60 -18.27 4.60
CA GLY A 127 1.10 -19.52 4.04
C GLY A 127 2.24 -19.31 3.07
N GLU A 128 2.59 -20.34 2.32
CA GLU A 128 3.73 -20.39 1.40
C GLU A 128 3.28 -20.40 -0.07
N GLY A 129 1.97 -20.26 -0.33
CA GLY A 129 1.41 -20.30 -1.67
C GLY A 129 1.50 -18.96 -2.39
N THR A 130 0.98 -18.94 -3.61
CA THR A 130 1.04 -17.80 -4.53
C THR A 130 -0.33 -17.18 -4.75
N LEU A 131 -0.37 -15.86 -4.74
CA LEU A 131 -1.48 -15.04 -5.20
C LEU A 131 -1.08 -14.45 -6.57
N ASP A 132 -1.73 -14.87 -7.67
CA ASP A 132 -1.44 -14.39 -9.03
C ASP A 132 -2.60 -13.56 -9.56
N GLY A 133 -2.37 -12.25 -9.70
CA GLY A 133 -3.39 -11.29 -10.10
C GLY A 133 -3.71 -11.24 -11.59
N GLN A 134 -2.95 -11.98 -12.44
CA GLN A 134 -3.08 -11.93 -13.90
C GLN A 134 -3.19 -10.50 -14.47
N GLY A 135 -2.44 -9.56 -13.91
CA GLY A 135 -2.56 -8.11 -14.15
C GLY A 135 -2.34 -7.66 -15.60
N LYS A 136 -1.72 -8.50 -16.45
CA LYS A 136 -1.33 -8.11 -17.82
C LYS A 136 -2.50 -7.54 -18.63
N LYS A 137 -3.68 -8.15 -18.56
CA LYS A 137 -4.86 -7.67 -19.30
C LYS A 137 -5.36 -6.33 -18.78
N TRP A 138 -5.27 -6.11 -17.46
CA TRP A 138 -5.57 -4.83 -16.82
C TRP A 138 -4.61 -3.72 -17.28
N TRP A 139 -3.30 -4.03 -17.38
CA TRP A 139 -2.31 -3.04 -17.86
C TRP A 139 -2.54 -2.70 -19.32
N MET A 140 -2.80 -3.69 -20.17
CA MET A 140 -3.06 -3.48 -21.59
C MET A 140 -4.29 -2.59 -21.81
N GLU A 141 -5.38 -2.86 -21.09
CA GLU A 141 -6.58 -2.03 -21.18
C GLU A 141 -6.35 -0.61 -20.65
N PHE A 142 -5.61 -0.47 -19.55
CA PHE A 142 -5.22 0.84 -19.04
C PHE A 142 -4.43 1.66 -20.08
N PHE A 143 -3.45 1.05 -20.75
CA PHE A 143 -2.71 1.73 -21.80
C PHE A 143 -3.57 2.05 -23.02
N ARG A 144 -4.45 1.15 -23.42
CA ARG A 144 -5.39 1.41 -24.51
C ARG A 144 -6.26 2.64 -24.21
N VAL A 145 -6.83 2.71 -23.02
CA VAL A 145 -7.65 3.86 -22.60
C VAL A 145 -6.83 5.15 -22.53
N MET A 146 -5.57 5.08 -22.06
CA MET A 146 -4.69 6.26 -22.06
C MET A 146 -4.36 6.78 -23.44
N ILE A 147 -4.08 5.90 -24.40
CA ILE A 147 -3.77 6.26 -25.78
C ILE A 147 -5.01 6.88 -26.44
N ASP A 148 -6.16 6.27 -26.29
CA ASP A 148 -7.42 6.76 -26.83
C ASP A 148 -7.80 8.14 -26.27
N LEU A 149 -7.62 8.36 -24.96
CA LEU A 149 -7.82 9.67 -24.34
C LEU A 149 -6.91 10.73 -24.95
N LYS A 150 -5.64 10.40 -25.18
CA LYS A 150 -4.64 11.33 -25.73
C LYS A 150 -4.90 11.65 -27.20
N ASP A 151 -5.19 10.64 -28.00
CA ASP A 151 -5.23 10.76 -29.47
C ASP A 151 -6.63 11.12 -30.00
N ASN A 152 -7.70 10.68 -29.32
CA ASN A 152 -9.09 10.80 -29.80
C ASN A 152 -10.00 11.58 -28.84
N GLY A 153 -9.50 12.10 -27.73
CA GLY A 153 -10.33 12.83 -26.75
C GLY A 153 -11.40 11.97 -26.11
N MET A 154 -11.16 10.68 -25.90
CA MET A 154 -12.11 9.71 -25.33
C MET A 154 -13.36 9.42 -26.18
N ARG A 155 -13.20 9.29 -27.47
CA ARG A 155 -14.31 8.93 -28.37
C ARG A 155 -14.62 7.44 -28.33
N ASP A 156 -13.62 6.61 -28.06
CA ASP A 156 -13.78 5.16 -27.97
C ASP A 156 -13.73 4.72 -26.49
N VAL A 157 -14.87 4.82 -25.90
CA VAL A 157 -15.11 4.67 -24.48
C VAL A 157 -14.90 3.21 -24.08
N ASN A 158 -14.23 2.98 -22.95
CA ASN A 158 -14.28 1.65 -22.39
C ASN A 158 -15.71 1.26 -22.00
N LYS A 159 -16.07 -0.02 -22.14
CA LYS A 159 -17.45 -0.51 -21.90
C LYS A 159 -17.97 -0.26 -20.47
N TYR A 160 -17.07 0.06 -19.52
CA TYR A 160 -17.39 0.29 -18.11
C TYR A 160 -17.66 1.75 -17.79
N GLN A 161 -17.39 2.70 -18.72
CA GLN A 161 -17.59 4.12 -18.45
C GLN A 161 -19.05 4.44 -18.05
N PRO A 162 -20.10 3.98 -18.75
CA PRO A 162 -21.47 4.27 -18.35
C PRO A 162 -21.78 3.77 -16.93
N LEU A 163 -21.25 2.61 -16.58
CA LEU A 163 -21.41 2.03 -15.24
C LEU A 163 -20.68 2.86 -14.17
N TRP A 164 -19.46 3.34 -14.50
CA TRP A 164 -18.70 4.18 -13.60
C TRP A 164 -19.37 5.54 -13.40
N ASP A 165 -19.81 6.20 -14.46
CA ASP A 165 -20.50 7.49 -14.41
C ASP A 165 -21.84 7.40 -13.64
N ALA A 166 -22.57 6.28 -13.76
CA ALA A 166 -23.77 6.05 -12.97
C ALA A 166 -23.50 5.78 -11.47
N ALA A 167 -22.33 5.26 -11.14
CA ALA A 167 -21.98 4.93 -9.76
C ALA A 167 -21.35 6.09 -9.00
N ASN A 168 -20.82 7.14 -9.68
CA ASN A 168 -20.02 8.20 -9.08
C ASN A 168 -20.57 9.60 -9.40
N ASP A 169 -20.57 10.49 -8.40
CA ASP A 169 -20.73 11.92 -8.63
C ASP A 169 -19.41 12.54 -9.09
N THR A 170 -19.24 12.61 -10.40
CA THR A 170 -18.02 13.13 -11.02
C THR A 170 -17.76 14.58 -10.62
N THR A 171 -18.79 15.41 -10.49
CA THR A 171 -18.65 16.82 -10.12
C THR A 171 -18.11 16.96 -8.70
N ALA A 172 -18.63 16.17 -7.76
CA ALA A 172 -18.13 16.16 -6.38
C ALA A 172 -16.66 15.68 -6.34
N ILE A 173 -16.30 14.63 -7.08
CA ILE A 173 -14.91 14.15 -7.13
C ILE A 173 -13.97 15.20 -7.73
N TYR A 174 -14.36 15.90 -8.80
CA TYR A 174 -13.56 16.97 -9.39
C TYR A 174 -13.34 18.16 -8.42
N ALA A 175 -14.36 18.51 -7.64
CA ALA A 175 -14.25 19.59 -6.66
C ALA A 175 -13.24 19.29 -5.53
N GLU A 176 -12.99 18.03 -5.25
CA GLU A 176 -12.11 17.55 -4.19
C GLU A 176 -10.66 17.31 -4.63
N THR A 177 -10.37 17.41 -5.93
CA THR A 177 -9.05 17.04 -6.50
C THR A 177 -8.38 18.22 -7.19
N ASN A 178 -7.06 18.17 -7.24
CA ASN A 178 -6.25 19.13 -8.00
C ASN A 178 -6.28 18.81 -9.51
N LYS A 179 -5.88 19.79 -10.32
CA LYS A 179 -5.81 19.66 -11.78
C LYS A 179 -4.93 18.50 -12.27
N ASP A 180 -3.93 18.12 -11.50
CA ASP A 180 -3.05 16.98 -11.83
C ASP A 180 -3.76 15.62 -11.79
N TYR A 181 -4.93 15.52 -11.16
CA TYR A 181 -5.73 14.30 -11.13
C TYR A 181 -6.86 14.27 -12.17
N VAL A 182 -7.18 15.38 -12.80
CA VAL A 182 -8.28 15.48 -13.78
C VAL A 182 -8.09 14.48 -14.93
N ASN A 183 -6.88 14.36 -15.47
CA ASN A 183 -6.58 13.41 -16.54
C ASN A 183 -6.78 11.95 -16.10
N THR A 184 -6.51 11.62 -14.85
CA THR A 184 -6.76 10.29 -14.29
C THR A 184 -8.26 10.01 -14.24
N LEU A 185 -9.06 10.96 -13.75
CA LEU A 185 -10.52 10.84 -13.69
C LEU A 185 -11.17 10.70 -15.07
N GLN A 186 -10.61 11.36 -16.10
CA GLN A 186 -11.13 11.26 -17.46
C GLN A 186 -11.09 9.85 -18.06
N ARG A 187 -10.20 8.99 -17.55
CA ARG A 187 -10.04 7.61 -18.08
C ARG A 187 -11.26 6.73 -17.84
N ARG A 188 -12.02 6.94 -16.77
CA ARG A 188 -13.18 6.10 -16.39
C ARG A 188 -12.86 4.60 -16.33
N PHE A 189 -11.59 4.24 -16.21
CA PHE A 189 -11.10 2.88 -16.05
C PHE A 189 -10.04 2.86 -14.95
N PHE A 190 -10.38 2.26 -13.84
CA PHE A 190 -9.55 2.24 -12.64
C PHE A 190 -9.27 0.79 -12.26
N ARG A 191 -8.02 0.40 -12.43
CA ARG A 191 -7.55 -0.95 -12.09
C ARG A 191 -7.71 -1.20 -10.59
N PRO A 192 -8.22 -2.37 -10.17
CA PRO A 192 -8.38 -2.68 -8.76
C PRO A 192 -7.05 -2.93 -8.07
N PRO A 193 -6.87 -2.54 -6.79
CA PRO A 193 -5.79 -3.03 -5.95
C PRO A 193 -5.88 -4.56 -5.76
N PHE A 194 -4.74 -5.20 -5.43
CA PHE A 194 -4.76 -6.64 -5.21
C PHE A 194 -5.41 -6.98 -3.85
N ILE A 195 -4.84 -6.49 -2.75
CA ILE A 195 -5.34 -6.70 -1.39
C ILE A 195 -5.69 -5.35 -0.77
N GLN A 196 -6.96 -5.08 -0.58
CA GLN A 196 -7.44 -3.82 -0.01
C GLN A 196 -8.44 -4.04 1.14
N PRO A 197 -7.96 -4.20 2.38
CA PRO A 197 -8.80 -4.08 3.56
C PRO A 197 -9.07 -2.60 3.86
N VAL A 198 -10.34 -2.25 4.10
CA VAL A 198 -10.81 -0.88 4.34
C VAL A 198 -11.46 -0.79 5.72
N ARG A 199 -11.04 0.13 6.58
CA ARG A 199 -11.52 0.31 7.95
C ARG A 199 -11.50 -0.98 8.79
N CYS A 200 -10.47 -1.81 8.55
CA CYS A 200 -10.30 -3.09 9.24
C CYS A 200 -9.39 -2.98 10.46
N LYS A 201 -9.54 -3.89 11.41
CA LYS A 201 -8.69 -3.99 12.59
C LYS A 201 -8.01 -5.35 12.66
N LYS A 202 -6.76 -5.39 13.16
CA LYS A 202 -5.98 -6.64 13.27
C LYS A 202 -5.91 -7.40 11.94
N VAL A 203 -5.30 -6.76 10.94
CA VAL A 203 -5.05 -7.34 9.61
C VAL A 203 -3.66 -7.95 9.60
N LYS A 204 -3.53 -9.22 9.21
CA LYS A 204 -2.25 -9.90 9.09
C LYS A 204 -2.07 -10.52 7.71
N ILE A 205 -0.92 -10.25 7.06
CA ILE A 205 -0.52 -10.86 5.79
C ILE A 205 0.88 -11.43 5.97
N GLU A 206 1.06 -12.75 5.78
CA GLU A 206 2.30 -13.43 6.16
C GLU A 206 2.67 -14.56 5.18
N GLY A 207 3.94 -14.57 4.72
CA GLY A 207 4.59 -15.66 4.02
C GLY A 207 4.26 -15.81 2.53
N VAL A 208 3.11 -15.35 2.07
CA VAL A 208 2.63 -15.56 0.71
C VAL A 208 3.49 -14.83 -0.34
N LYS A 209 3.57 -15.42 -1.55
CA LYS A 209 4.09 -14.75 -2.74
C LYS A 209 2.95 -14.08 -3.51
N ILE A 210 3.15 -12.83 -3.95
CA ILE A 210 2.17 -12.04 -4.70
C ILE A 210 2.80 -11.60 -6.02
N ILE A 211 2.16 -11.94 -7.14
CA ILE A 211 2.67 -11.63 -8.48
C ILE A 211 1.57 -11.04 -9.37
N ASN A 212 2.00 -10.35 -10.41
CA ASN A 212 1.13 -9.84 -11.48
C ASN A 212 -0.05 -9.01 -10.97
N SER A 213 0.19 -8.09 -10.03
CA SER A 213 -0.87 -7.20 -9.54
C SER A 213 -1.44 -6.32 -10.66
N PRO A 214 -2.76 -6.10 -10.73
CA PRO A 214 -3.33 -5.15 -11.66
C PRO A 214 -2.93 -3.70 -11.39
N PHE A 215 -2.75 -3.35 -10.12
CA PHE A 215 -2.47 -2.01 -9.61
C PHE A 215 -1.66 -2.13 -8.29
N TRP A 216 -1.83 -1.24 -7.32
CA TRP A 216 -1.19 -1.33 -6.00
C TRP A 216 -1.43 -2.70 -5.35
N THR A 217 -0.37 -3.30 -4.80
CA THR A 217 -0.45 -4.71 -4.41
C THR A 217 -1.08 -4.91 -3.04
N VAL A 218 -0.49 -4.38 -1.98
CA VAL A 218 -1.05 -4.47 -0.62
C VAL A 218 -1.39 -3.06 -0.15
N ASN A 219 -2.67 -2.75 -0.13
CA ASN A 219 -3.15 -1.39 0.11
C ASN A 219 -4.20 -1.34 1.24
N PRO A 220 -3.80 -1.52 2.50
CA PRO A 220 -4.71 -1.31 3.63
C PRO A 220 -5.06 0.17 3.75
N GLU A 221 -6.35 0.46 3.98
CA GLU A 221 -6.88 1.81 4.10
C GLU A 221 -7.66 2.02 5.38
N PHE A 222 -7.40 3.10 6.09
CA PHE A 222 -8.02 3.41 7.37
C PHE A 222 -7.98 2.25 8.38
N CYS A 223 -6.98 1.38 8.26
CA CYS A 223 -6.83 0.19 9.10
C CYS A 223 -6.03 0.48 10.37
N ASP A 224 -6.29 -0.31 11.41
CA ASP A 224 -5.59 -0.24 12.68
C ASP A 224 -5.01 -1.62 13.04
N ASN A 225 -3.76 -1.65 13.51
CA ASN A 225 -3.05 -2.88 13.85
C ASN A 225 -2.88 -3.81 12.63
N VAL A 226 -2.02 -3.38 11.71
CA VAL A 226 -1.70 -4.09 10.47
C VAL A 226 -0.31 -4.70 10.57
N THR A 227 -0.19 -5.98 10.30
CA THR A 227 1.10 -6.69 10.23
C THR A 227 1.29 -7.32 8.87
N ILE A 228 2.38 -6.95 8.17
CA ILE A 228 2.78 -7.52 6.89
C ILE A 228 4.19 -8.09 7.09
N LYS A 229 4.33 -9.41 6.97
CA LYS A 229 5.58 -10.07 7.35
C LYS A 229 5.97 -11.19 6.38
N GLY A 230 7.24 -11.23 6.00
CA GLY A 230 7.83 -12.34 5.25
C GLY A 230 7.19 -12.60 3.89
N ILE A 231 6.52 -11.61 3.30
CA ILE A 231 5.91 -11.75 1.97
C ILE A 231 6.92 -11.48 0.87
N THR A 232 6.71 -12.11 -0.28
CA THR A 232 7.44 -11.81 -1.52
C THR A 232 6.49 -11.14 -2.50
N ILE A 233 6.83 -9.95 -2.98
CA ILE A 233 6.11 -9.27 -4.07
C ILE A 233 7.03 -9.18 -5.29
N ASP A 234 6.58 -9.70 -6.43
CA ASP A 234 7.33 -9.71 -7.68
C ASP A 234 6.44 -9.31 -8.86
N ASN A 235 6.34 -8.00 -9.09
CA ASN A 235 5.47 -7.38 -10.09
C ASN A 235 6.23 -6.64 -11.20
N ALA A 236 7.55 -6.70 -11.25
CA ALA A 236 8.30 -5.98 -12.28
C ALA A 236 8.20 -6.67 -13.65
N PRO A 237 8.14 -5.90 -14.76
CA PRO A 237 8.03 -4.45 -14.90
C PRO A 237 6.58 -4.05 -15.26
N SER A 238 5.77 -3.63 -14.33
CA SER A 238 4.37 -3.25 -14.59
C SER A 238 4.04 -1.86 -14.01
N PRO A 239 3.13 -1.09 -14.62
CA PRO A 239 2.84 0.28 -14.20
C PRO A 239 2.00 0.33 -12.93
N ASN A 240 2.34 1.25 -12.01
CA ASN A 240 1.62 1.50 -10.75
C ASN A 240 1.38 0.24 -9.91
N THR A 241 2.33 -0.69 -9.92
CA THR A 241 2.26 -1.91 -9.12
C THR A 241 3.10 -1.76 -7.86
N ASP A 242 2.85 -0.68 -7.13
CA ASP A 242 3.46 -0.45 -5.83
C ASP A 242 3.30 -1.70 -4.94
N GLY A 243 4.30 -1.96 -4.10
CA GLY A 243 4.31 -3.18 -3.29
C GLY A 243 3.38 -3.09 -2.09
N VAL A 244 3.73 -2.29 -1.08
CA VAL A 244 2.95 -2.17 0.16
C VAL A 244 2.61 -0.71 0.41
N ASN A 245 1.33 -0.36 0.39
CA ASN A 245 0.83 1.01 0.47
C ASN A 245 -0.16 1.18 1.63
N PRO A 246 0.30 1.28 2.89
CA PRO A 246 -0.61 1.66 3.97
C PRO A 246 -1.07 3.10 3.76
N GLU A 247 -2.38 3.31 3.74
CA GLU A 247 -2.99 4.62 3.50
C GLU A 247 -3.94 5.01 4.63
N SER A 248 -3.66 6.14 5.30
CA SER A 248 -4.42 6.59 6.48
C SER A 248 -4.56 5.51 7.57
N CYS A 249 -3.54 4.66 7.72
CA CYS A 249 -3.48 3.57 8.69
C CYS A 249 -2.70 3.96 9.94
N ARG A 250 -2.91 3.22 11.03
CA ARG A 250 -2.11 3.36 12.24
C ARG A 250 -1.66 2.01 12.80
N ASN A 251 -0.56 2.03 13.55
CA ASN A 251 0.00 0.82 14.17
C ASN A 251 0.31 -0.26 13.12
N VAL A 252 1.18 0.09 12.16
CA VAL A 252 1.54 -0.77 11.02
C VAL A 252 2.96 -1.30 11.19
N HIS A 253 3.12 -2.60 11.07
CA HIS A 253 4.40 -3.29 11.08
C HIS A 253 4.64 -4.00 9.76
N ILE A 254 5.75 -3.66 9.07
CA ILE A 254 6.18 -4.28 7.81
C ILE A 254 7.58 -4.82 8.03
N SER A 255 7.76 -6.14 7.92
CA SER A 255 9.06 -6.76 8.18
C SER A 255 9.35 -7.99 7.32
N ASP A 256 10.63 -8.26 7.11
CA ASP A 256 11.14 -9.49 6.51
C ASP A 256 10.63 -9.72 5.07
N CYS A 257 10.31 -8.64 4.33
CA CYS A 257 9.71 -8.71 2.99
C CYS A 257 10.76 -8.59 1.88
N HIS A 258 10.52 -9.30 0.76
CA HIS A 258 11.27 -9.16 -0.49
C HIS A 258 10.37 -8.53 -1.55
N ILE A 259 10.78 -7.36 -2.09
CA ILE A 259 9.91 -6.56 -2.97
C ILE A 259 10.66 -6.17 -4.24
N SER A 260 10.08 -6.55 -5.39
CA SER A 260 10.49 -6.18 -6.75
C SER A 260 9.25 -5.77 -7.53
N VAL A 261 9.14 -4.49 -7.88
CA VAL A 261 7.89 -3.92 -8.43
C VAL A 261 8.16 -2.91 -9.54
N GLY A 262 7.12 -2.50 -10.22
CA GLY A 262 7.19 -1.52 -11.31
C GLY A 262 6.95 -0.07 -10.85
N ASP A 263 6.62 0.16 -9.57
CA ASP A 263 6.50 1.49 -8.97
C ASP A 263 7.16 1.49 -7.57
N ASP A 264 6.69 2.23 -6.59
CA ASP A 264 7.32 2.33 -5.27
C ASP A 264 7.21 1.00 -4.47
N CYS A 265 8.29 0.53 -3.81
CA CYS A 265 8.28 -0.75 -3.10
C CYS A 265 7.41 -0.72 -1.84
N ILE A 266 7.66 0.21 -0.93
CA ILE A 266 6.81 0.49 0.23
C ILE A 266 6.48 1.97 0.22
N THR A 267 5.18 2.32 0.20
CA THR A 267 4.77 3.71 0.07
C THR A 267 3.73 4.08 1.11
N ILE A 268 4.07 4.95 2.04
CA ILE A 268 3.17 5.43 3.10
C ILE A 268 2.35 6.60 2.56
N LYS A 269 1.04 6.49 2.64
CA LYS A 269 0.09 7.47 2.09
C LYS A 269 -0.99 7.85 3.10
N SER A 270 -1.67 8.96 2.86
CA SER A 270 -2.81 9.43 3.69
C SER A 270 -3.84 10.23 2.88
N GLY A 271 -4.02 9.84 1.63
CA GLY A 271 -4.99 10.42 0.73
C GLY A 271 -4.56 11.69 0.03
N ARG A 272 -5.39 12.13 -0.90
CA ARG A 272 -5.12 13.18 -1.86
C ARG A 272 -6.04 14.39 -1.65
N ASP A 273 -5.45 15.57 -1.69
CA ASP A 273 -6.09 16.88 -1.86
C ASP A 273 -7.18 17.23 -0.81
N ALA A 274 -8.24 17.94 -1.19
CA ALA A 274 -9.23 18.49 -0.28
C ALA A 274 -9.98 17.43 0.52
N GLN A 275 -10.35 16.30 -0.11
CA GLN A 275 -11.03 15.22 0.57
C GLN A 275 -10.22 14.68 1.75
N ALA A 276 -8.93 14.39 1.52
CA ALA A 276 -8.08 13.84 2.55
C ALA A 276 -7.76 14.87 3.65
N ARG A 277 -7.56 16.14 3.30
CA ARG A 277 -7.41 17.21 4.31
C ARG A 277 -8.66 17.33 5.19
N ARG A 278 -9.86 17.28 4.61
CA ARG A 278 -11.13 17.32 5.35
C ARG A 278 -11.31 16.11 6.27
N LEU A 279 -10.94 14.91 5.80
CA LEU A 279 -10.98 13.71 6.63
C LEU A 279 -9.97 13.77 7.77
N GLY A 280 -8.80 14.36 7.56
CA GLY A 280 -7.79 14.60 8.58
C GLY A 280 -7.23 13.30 9.22
N VAL A 281 -7.26 12.17 8.50
CA VAL A 281 -6.80 10.88 9.04
C VAL A 281 -5.35 10.64 8.62
N PRO A 282 -4.39 10.74 9.54
CA PRO A 282 -2.98 10.51 9.22
C PRO A 282 -2.67 9.03 9.02
N CYS A 283 -1.50 8.78 8.40
CA CYS A 283 -0.84 7.48 8.47
C CYS A 283 0.28 7.58 9.51
N GLU A 284 0.18 6.81 10.61
CA GLU A 284 1.07 7.01 11.75
C GLU A 284 1.42 5.73 12.54
N ASN A 285 2.48 5.80 13.37
CA ASN A 285 2.96 4.68 14.17
C ASN A 285 3.35 3.49 13.27
N ILE A 286 4.33 3.70 12.38
CA ILE A 286 4.71 2.72 11.36
C ILE A 286 6.15 2.28 11.58
N THR A 287 6.40 0.97 11.54
CA THR A 287 7.74 0.40 11.53
C THR A 287 7.97 -0.41 10.27
N ILE A 288 9.12 -0.19 9.59
CA ILE A 288 9.58 -0.94 8.43
C ILE A 288 10.98 -1.45 8.74
N THR A 289 11.18 -2.77 8.72
CA THR A 289 12.49 -3.33 9.07
C THR A 289 12.79 -4.64 8.35
N ASN A 290 14.08 -4.97 8.18
CA ASN A 290 14.55 -6.23 7.60
C ASN A 290 14.02 -6.53 6.19
N CYS A 291 13.77 -5.50 5.38
CA CYS A 291 13.22 -5.67 4.05
C CYS A 291 14.28 -5.49 2.95
N THR A 292 14.11 -6.21 1.85
CA THR A 292 14.94 -6.11 0.65
C THR A 292 14.11 -5.59 -0.52
N MET A 293 14.55 -4.48 -1.13
CA MET A 293 13.92 -3.87 -2.31
C MET A 293 14.85 -4.01 -3.52
N LEU A 294 14.41 -4.73 -4.55
CA LEU A 294 15.25 -5.10 -5.70
C LEU A 294 14.93 -4.32 -6.97
N SER A 295 13.73 -3.80 -7.11
CA SER A 295 13.29 -2.95 -8.23
C SER A 295 12.11 -2.11 -7.79
N GLY A 296 12.01 -0.89 -8.31
CA GLY A 296 10.90 0.03 -8.04
C GLY A 296 11.32 1.49 -8.22
N HIS A 297 10.34 2.40 -8.25
CA HIS A 297 10.58 3.84 -8.34
C HIS A 297 11.15 4.44 -7.04
N GLY A 298 11.04 3.72 -5.93
CA GLY A 298 11.65 4.06 -4.64
C GLY A 298 11.63 2.87 -3.68
N GLY A 299 12.64 2.75 -2.82
CA GLY A 299 12.71 1.69 -1.80
C GLY A 299 11.65 1.90 -0.73
N VAL A 300 11.79 2.95 0.08
CA VAL A 300 10.73 3.39 0.99
C VAL A 300 10.35 4.83 0.66
N VAL A 301 9.05 5.04 0.44
CA VAL A 301 8.50 6.28 -0.07
C VAL A 301 7.41 6.82 0.87
N ILE A 302 7.30 8.13 0.98
CA ILE A 302 6.17 8.81 1.60
C ILE A 302 5.55 9.73 0.54
N GLY A 303 4.25 9.57 0.30
CA GLY A 303 3.50 10.39 -0.66
C GLY A 303 3.52 9.82 -2.10
N SER A 304 3.10 10.63 -3.13
CA SER A 304 2.67 12.04 -3.03
C SER A 304 1.32 12.26 -2.35
N GLU A 305 0.50 11.22 -2.20
CA GLU A 305 -0.82 11.24 -1.55
C GLU A 305 -0.63 11.26 -0.02
N MET A 306 -0.30 12.44 0.55
CA MET A 306 -0.01 12.60 1.98
C MET A 306 -0.84 13.72 2.63
N SER A 307 -1.97 14.06 2.04
CA SER A 307 -2.79 15.20 2.46
C SER A 307 -3.42 15.07 3.84
N GLY A 308 -3.59 13.85 4.35
CA GLY A 308 -3.99 13.56 5.73
C GLY A 308 -2.83 13.56 6.74
N SER A 309 -1.60 13.81 6.29
CA SER A 309 -0.34 13.78 7.07
C SER A 309 0.24 12.37 7.28
N VAL A 310 1.56 12.31 7.45
CA VAL A 310 2.32 11.10 7.79
C VAL A 310 3.30 11.44 8.92
N ARG A 311 3.30 10.63 9.98
CA ARG A 311 4.18 10.89 11.12
C ARG A 311 4.52 9.63 11.92
N LYS A 312 5.56 9.72 12.75
CA LYS A 312 6.02 8.64 13.63
C LYS A 312 6.32 7.36 12.83
N VAL A 313 7.26 7.47 11.89
CA VAL A 313 7.69 6.37 11.01
C VAL A 313 9.14 6.03 11.31
N THR A 314 9.44 4.75 11.51
CA THR A 314 10.81 4.24 11.59
C THR A 314 11.08 3.26 10.44
N ILE A 315 12.25 3.41 9.80
CA ILE A 315 12.74 2.57 8.71
C ILE A 315 14.14 2.10 9.10
N SER A 316 14.37 0.80 9.20
CA SER A 316 15.66 0.31 9.66
C SER A 316 16.03 -1.06 9.08
N ASN A 317 17.34 -1.35 9.05
CA ASN A 317 17.87 -2.67 8.68
C ASN A 317 17.38 -3.13 7.29
N CYS A 318 17.39 -2.25 6.31
CA CYS A 318 16.90 -2.54 4.95
C CYS A 318 18.03 -2.52 3.92
N VAL A 319 17.87 -3.29 2.86
CA VAL A 319 18.78 -3.33 1.72
C VAL A 319 18.02 -2.95 0.45
N PHE A 320 18.54 -1.97 -0.30
CA PHE A 320 17.99 -1.57 -1.59
C PHE A 320 19.02 -1.81 -2.69
N ASP A 321 18.65 -2.53 -3.74
CA ASP A 321 19.53 -2.78 -4.88
C ASP A 321 18.77 -2.62 -6.20
N GLY A 322 19.14 -1.60 -6.98
CA GLY A 322 18.57 -1.37 -8.30
C GLY A 322 17.25 -0.58 -8.32
N THR A 323 16.77 -0.05 -7.21
CA THR A 323 15.62 0.88 -7.21
C THR A 323 16.00 2.21 -7.87
N ASP A 324 15.00 2.94 -8.41
CA ASP A 324 15.30 4.25 -8.98
C ASP A 324 15.74 5.24 -7.90
N ARG A 325 15.12 5.20 -6.72
CA ARG A 325 15.46 6.01 -5.55
C ARG A 325 15.52 5.15 -4.29
N GLY A 326 16.28 5.62 -3.33
CA GLY A 326 16.35 4.96 -2.00
C GLY A 326 15.21 5.42 -1.09
N ILE A 327 15.49 6.35 -0.18
CA ILE A 327 14.50 7.01 0.69
C ILE A 327 13.91 8.21 -0.05
N ARG A 328 12.60 8.22 -0.19
CA ARG A 328 11.90 9.23 -1.01
C ARG A 328 10.72 9.82 -0.27
N ILE A 329 10.72 11.14 -0.02
CA ILE A 329 9.57 11.87 0.49
C ILE A 329 9.15 12.88 -0.58
N LYS A 330 7.92 12.76 -1.10
CA LYS A 330 7.45 13.55 -2.24
C LYS A 330 6.07 14.14 -2.00
N SER A 331 5.90 15.42 -2.40
CA SER A 331 4.60 16.07 -2.44
C SER A 331 4.63 17.25 -3.42
N THR A 332 3.54 17.97 -3.53
CA THR A 332 3.40 19.15 -4.39
C THR A 332 2.41 20.14 -3.79
N ARG A 333 2.49 21.41 -4.22
CA ARG A 333 1.47 22.42 -3.88
C ARG A 333 0.06 21.90 -4.14
N GLY A 334 -0.87 22.27 -3.29
CA GLY A 334 -2.26 21.82 -3.36
C GLY A 334 -2.56 20.55 -2.58
N ARG A 335 -1.55 19.73 -2.23
CA ARG A 335 -1.74 18.55 -1.37
C ARG A 335 -2.07 18.94 0.07
N GLY A 336 -1.31 19.87 0.64
CA GLY A 336 -1.34 20.11 2.08
C GLY A 336 -0.78 18.94 2.87
N GLY A 337 -1.07 18.88 4.16
CA GLY A 337 -0.59 17.86 5.08
C GLY A 337 0.85 18.04 5.54
N VAL A 338 1.25 17.29 6.56
CA VAL A 338 2.56 17.37 7.19
C VAL A 338 3.22 15.99 7.19
N VAL A 339 4.49 15.92 6.80
CA VAL A 339 5.35 14.74 7.01
C VAL A 339 6.36 15.11 8.08
N GLU A 340 6.32 14.41 9.20
CA GLU A 340 7.18 14.69 10.36
C GLU A 340 7.50 13.44 11.17
N ASP A 341 8.48 13.54 12.06
CA ASP A 341 8.90 12.45 12.95
C ASP A 341 9.32 11.18 12.20
N ILE A 342 10.12 11.33 11.15
CA ILE A 342 10.64 10.24 10.35
C ILE A 342 12.04 9.88 10.80
N ARG A 343 12.30 8.61 11.05
CA ARG A 343 13.62 8.08 11.45
C ARG A 343 14.04 6.97 10.51
N VAL A 344 15.22 7.12 9.90
CA VAL A 344 15.84 6.12 9.02
C VAL A 344 17.18 5.74 9.58
N SER A 345 17.47 4.44 9.71
CA SER A 345 18.76 3.99 10.23
C SER A 345 19.19 2.63 9.68
N ASN A 346 20.50 2.42 9.60
CA ASN A 346 21.10 1.16 9.20
C ASN A 346 20.56 0.63 7.85
N VAL A 347 20.80 1.38 6.76
CA VAL A 347 20.35 1.06 5.41
C VAL A 347 21.54 0.94 4.46
N VAL A 348 21.60 -0.15 3.70
CA VAL A 348 22.59 -0.35 2.65
C VAL A 348 21.91 -0.22 1.29
N MET A 349 22.50 0.58 0.40
CA MET A 349 21.97 0.79 -0.95
C MET A 349 23.02 0.55 -2.02
N SER A 350 22.63 -0.06 -3.13
CA SER A 350 23.46 -0.23 -4.32
C SER A 350 22.68 0.03 -5.59
N ASN A 351 23.41 0.51 -6.63
CA ASN A 351 22.85 0.68 -7.98
C ASN A 351 21.60 1.57 -8.05
N ILE A 352 21.56 2.64 -7.26
CA ILE A 352 20.43 3.58 -7.22
C ILE A 352 20.46 4.47 -8.45
N LYS A 353 19.44 4.36 -9.30
CA LYS A 353 19.46 4.99 -10.63
C LYS A 353 19.31 6.51 -10.61
N GLN A 354 18.69 7.07 -9.57
CA GLN A 354 18.48 8.51 -9.42
C GLN A 354 19.04 9.01 -8.08
N GLU A 355 18.22 9.23 -7.05
CA GLU A 355 18.64 9.77 -5.76
C GLU A 355 18.68 8.70 -4.65
N ALA A 356 19.75 8.67 -3.82
CA ALA A 356 19.75 7.81 -2.64
C ALA A 356 18.80 8.34 -1.56
N VAL A 357 18.81 9.65 -1.35
CA VAL A 357 17.87 10.35 -0.46
C VAL A 357 17.24 11.50 -1.23
N VAL A 358 15.91 11.56 -1.28
CA VAL A 358 15.20 12.69 -1.88
C VAL A 358 14.00 13.12 -1.07
N LEU A 359 13.99 14.40 -0.66
CA LEU A 359 12.85 15.11 -0.09
C LEU A 359 12.44 16.20 -1.08
N ASN A 360 11.25 16.12 -1.67
CA ASN A 360 10.87 16.99 -2.78
C ASN A 360 9.41 17.47 -2.67
N LEU A 361 9.23 18.78 -2.48
CA LEU A 361 7.92 19.45 -2.49
C LEU A 361 7.50 20.00 -3.86
N LYS A 362 8.37 19.87 -4.87
CA LYS A 362 8.11 20.26 -6.27
C LYS A 362 7.91 19.01 -7.15
N TYR A 363 7.14 18.00 -6.65
CA TYR A 363 6.94 16.73 -7.34
C TYR A 363 6.21 16.87 -8.68
N SER A 364 5.20 17.71 -8.75
CA SER A 364 4.54 18.09 -10.00
C SER A 364 4.63 19.62 -10.23
N LYS A 365 4.47 20.01 -11.49
CA LYS A 365 4.52 21.43 -11.90
C LYS A 365 3.21 22.14 -11.49
N MET A 366 3.15 22.61 -10.27
CA MET A 366 2.06 23.42 -9.76
C MET A 366 2.48 24.87 -9.63
N PRO A 367 1.60 25.84 -9.95
CA PRO A 367 1.91 27.25 -9.80
C PRO A 367 2.21 27.60 -8.34
N ALA A 368 3.01 28.65 -8.14
CA ALA A 368 3.23 29.21 -6.81
C ALA A 368 1.91 29.75 -6.26
N GLU A 369 1.66 29.52 -4.96
CA GLU A 369 0.51 30.03 -4.23
C GLU A 369 0.95 30.45 -2.82
N PRO A 370 0.25 31.40 -2.17
CA PRO A 370 0.53 31.74 -0.77
C PRO A 370 0.39 30.52 0.16
N LYS A 371 1.15 30.52 1.25
CA LYS A 371 1.05 29.47 2.28
C LYS A 371 -0.37 29.37 2.83
N SER A 372 -0.90 28.15 2.83
CA SER A 372 -2.25 27.84 3.28
C SER A 372 -2.34 26.37 3.75
N GLU A 373 -3.53 25.88 4.05
CA GLU A 373 -3.77 24.46 4.34
C GLU A 373 -3.46 23.54 3.15
N ARG A 374 -3.28 24.11 1.98
CA ARG A 374 -2.92 23.42 0.73
C ARG A 374 -1.41 23.24 0.59
N THR A 375 -0.61 23.88 1.42
CA THR A 375 0.85 23.85 1.35
C THR A 375 1.38 22.63 2.12
N PRO A 376 2.04 21.67 1.47
CA PRO A 376 2.64 20.53 2.15
C PRO A 376 3.87 20.97 2.96
N ILE A 377 4.10 20.31 4.08
CA ILE A 377 5.21 20.62 5.00
C ILE A 377 6.00 19.33 5.29
N PHE A 378 7.33 19.38 5.12
CA PHE A 378 8.24 18.32 5.59
C PHE A 378 9.17 18.88 6.66
N ARG A 379 9.23 18.19 7.80
CA ARG A 379 10.12 18.59 8.90
C ARG A 379 10.47 17.39 9.81
N ASN A 380 11.49 17.57 10.64
CA ASN A 380 11.92 16.59 11.64
C ASN A 380 12.15 15.19 11.04
N VAL A 381 13.04 15.13 10.05
CA VAL A 381 13.48 13.88 9.39
C VAL A 381 14.92 13.61 9.75
N HIS A 382 15.21 12.47 10.37
CA HIS A 382 16.56 12.06 10.71
C HIS A 382 16.94 10.79 9.94
N ILE A 383 18.08 10.83 9.27
CA ILE A 383 18.64 9.71 8.49
C ILE A 383 20.06 9.46 8.97
N SER A 384 20.34 8.22 9.40
CA SER A 384 21.65 7.86 9.95
C SER A 384 22.08 6.43 9.56
N GLY A 385 23.38 6.15 9.65
CA GLY A 385 23.91 4.81 9.41
C GLY A 385 23.61 4.29 8.01
N MET A 386 24.02 5.02 6.98
CA MET A 386 23.69 4.68 5.59
C MET A 386 24.95 4.49 4.75
N THR A 387 25.04 3.36 4.05
CA THR A 387 26.07 3.09 3.05
C THR A 387 25.43 2.99 1.66
N VAL A 388 25.98 3.76 0.71
CA VAL A 388 25.46 3.79 -0.67
C VAL A 388 26.60 3.58 -1.66
N THR A 389 26.41 2.68 -2.61
CA THR A 389 27.35 2.46 -3.72
C THR A 389 26.65 2.63 -5.07
N ASN A 390 27.27 3.41 -5.97
CA ASN A 390 26.77 3.66 -7.33
C ASN A 390 25.39 4.31 -7.37
N VAL A 391 25.37 5.64 -7.27
CA VAL A 391 24.15 6.45 -7.30
C VAL A 391 24.33 7.65 -8.26
N LYS A 392 23.26 8.11 -8.90
CA LYS A 392 23.34 9.31 -9.74
C LYS A 392 23.48 10.58 -8.89
N THR A 393 22.55 10.83 -7.98
CA THR A 393 22.55 11.99 -7.09
C THR A 393 22.55 11.50 -5.65
N PRO A 394 23.56 11.82 -4.84
CA PRO A 394 23.62 11.36 -3.44
C PRO A 394 22.42 11.79 -2.61
N ILE A 395 22.21 13.10 -2.46
CA ILE A 395 21.17 13.68 -1.61
C ILE A 395 20.52 14.85 -2.38
N LYS A 396 19.19 14.92 -2.34
CA LYS A 396 18.41 16.01 -2.92
C LYS A 396 17.29 16.44 -1.96
N ILE A 397 17.34 17.68 -1.49
CA ILE A 397 16.32 18.28 -0.63
C ILE A 397 15.82 19.56 -1.32
N VAL A 398 14.55 19.56 -1.75
CA VAL A 398 13.95 20.67 -2.50
C VAL A 398 12.61 21.04 -1.89
N GLY A 399 12.60 22.11 -1.12
CA GLY A 399 11.40 22.71 -0.51
C GLY A 399 10.69 23.71 -1.43
N LEU A 400 9.69 24.35 -0.87
CA LEU A 400 8.98 25.48 -1.49
C LEU A 400 9.50 26.80 -0.91
N GLU A 401 9.40 27.85 -1.67
CA GLU A 401 9.77 29.21 -1.21
C GLU A 401 8.92 29.63 -0.02
N GLU A 402 7.61 29.30 -0.05
CA GLU A 402 6.65 29.57 1.02
C GLU A 402 6.65 28.55 2.17
N ALA A 403 7.31 27.39 1.97
CA ALA A 403 7.42 26.33 2.96
C ALA A 403 8.74 25.57 2.79
N PRO A 404 9.85 26.11 3.28
CA PRO A 404 11.12 25.39 3.29
C PRO A 404 11.03 24.06 4.03
N ILE A 405 11.78 23.04 3.56
CA ILE A 405 11.95 21.80 4.30
C ILE A 405 12.90 22.08 5.47
N SER A 406 12.55 21.63 6.68
CA SER A 406 13.28 22.02 7.88
C SER A 406 13.55 20.89 8.87
N ASP A 407 14.51 21.13 9.74
CA ASP A 407 14.84 20.26 10.87
C ASP A 407 15.25 18.85 10.37
N ILE A 408 16.20 18.81 9.47
CA ILE A 408 16.74 17.58 8.89
C ILE A 408 18.10 17.26 9.55
N VAL A 409 18.26 16.02 9.96
CA VAL A 409 19.51 15.48 10.48
C VAL A 409 20.01 14.38 9.56
N LEU A 410 21.23 14.52 9.06
CA LEU A 410 21.94 13.54 8.25
C LEU A 410 23.24 13.18 9.01
N CYS A 411 23.38 11.91 9.42
CA CYS A 411 24.48 11.49 10.25
C CYS A 411 25.02 10.11 9.82
N ASP A 412 26.33 9.92 9.83
CA ASP A 412 26.96 8.65 9.47
C ASP A 412 26.44 8.12 8.10
N ILE A 413 26.64 8.92 7.05
CA ILE A 413 26.21 8.60 5.68
C ILE A 413 27.43 8.54 4.76
N HIS A 414 27.72 7.36 4.22
CA HIS A 414 28.86 7.13 3.35
C HIS A 414 28.40 6.74 1.95
N ILE A 415 28.68 7.57 0.97
CA ILE A 415 28.26 7.40 -0.42
C ILE A 415 29.47 7.33 -1.35
N GLN A 416 29.61 6.22 -2.08
CA GLN A 416 30.63 6.02 -3.10
C GLN A 416 30.00 5.88 -4.48
N GLY A 417 30.66 6.45 -5.50
CA GLY A 417 30.17 6.41 -6.89
C GLY A 417 28.98 7.36 -7.13
N GLY A 418 28.88 8.43 -6.36
CA GLY A 418 27.98 9.56 -6.62
C GLY A 418 28.42 10.30 -7.88
N LYS A 419 27.52 10.39 -8.90
CA LYS A 419 27.84 11.00 -10.21
C LYS A 419 27.56 12.49 -10.26
N GLN A 420 26.70 12.99 -9.42
CA GLN A 420 26.31 14.40 -9.32
C GLN A 420 26.54 14.93 -7.89
N LYS A 421 26.51 16.24 -7.74
CA LYS A 421 26.55 16.89 -6.42
C LYS A 421 25.24 16.74 -5.66
N CYS A 422 25.29 16.86 -4.35
CA CYS A 422 24.09 17.06 -3.54
C CYS A 422 23.36 18.34 -3.93
N ILE A 423 22.03 18.33 -3.80
CA ILE A 423 21.16 19.46 -4.17
C ILE A 423 20.35 19.86 -2.94
N PHE A 424 20.44 21.15 -2.59
CA PHE A 424 19.70 21.72 -1.46
C PHE A 424 19.07 23.04 -1.91
N GLU A 425 17.73 23.12 -1.94
CA GLU A 425 16.97 24.29 -2.35
C GLU A 425 15.82 24.52 -1.39
N ASN A 426 15.60 25.75 -0.95
CA ASN A 426 14.52 26.10 -0.02
C ASN A 426 14.44 25.15 1.17
N CYS A 427 15.53 25.01 1.88
CA CYS A 427 15.64 24.19 3.08
C CYS A 427 16.39 24.96 4.18
N GLU A 428 16.10 24.66 5.43
CA GLU A 428 16.65 25.34 6.59
C GLU A 428 16.87 24.40 7.76
N ARG A 429 17.79 24.72 8.63
CA ARG A 429 18.17 23.90 9.80
C ARG A 429 18.51 22.44 9.40
N ILE A 430 19.41 22.32 8.43
CA ILE A 430 19.98 21.04 7.99
C ILE A 430 21.26 20.78 8.79
N MET A 431 21.25 19.79 9.65
CA MET A 431 22.43 19.33 10.38
C MET A 431 23.06 18.14 9.65
N MET A 432 24.36 18.22 9.39
CA MET A 432 25.15 17.13 8.80
C MET A 432 26.32 16.78 9.71
N ASP A 433 26.41 15.53 10.10
CA ASP A 433 27.54 15.01 10.85
C ASP A 433 28.02 13.71 10.23
N ASP A 434 29.29 13.64 9.91
CA ASP A 434 29.92 12.52 9.22
C ASP A 434 29.19 12.06 7.93
N VAL A 435 28.92 13.03 7.05
CA VAL A 435 28.34 12.78 5.70
C VAL A 435 29.48 12.86 4.67
N ILE A 436 29.86 11.72 4.11
CA ILE A 436 30.98 11.57 3.18
C ILE A 436 30.46 11.15 1.80
N VAL A 437 30.78 11.93 0.78
CA VAL A 437 30.43 11.62 -0.63
C VAL A 437 31.71 11.55 -1.44
N ASN A 438 31.98 10.40 -2.05
CA ASN A 438 33.20 10.15 -2.84
C ASN A 438 34.50 10.49 -2.10
N GLY A 439 34.55 10.27 -0.79
CA GLY A 439 35.71 10.57 0.06
C GLY A 439 35.78 12.01 0.56
N GLU A 440 34.87 12.89 0.15
CA GLU A 440 34.82 14.28 0.62
C GLU A 440 33.73 14.49 1.65
N LYS A 441 34.06 15.19 2.75
CA LYS A 441 33.08 15.52 3.80
C LYS A 441 32.15 16.62 3.29
N THR A 442 30.84 16.35 3.32
CA THR A 442 29.81 17.33 3.00
C THR A 442 29.48 18.14 4.25
N THR A 443 29.63 19.45 4.19
CA THR A 443 29.37 20.36 5.32
C THR A 443 27.92 20.87 5.27
N SER A 444 27.42 21.24 6.46
CA SER A 444 26.08 21.82 6.61
C SER A 444 25.88 23.07 5.72
N ILE A 445 24.68 23.21 5.18
CA ILE A 445 24.22 24.42 4.52
C ILE A 445 23.52 25.26 5.58
N ASN A 446 24.04 26.47 5.82
CA ASN A 446 23.41 27.49 6.68
C ASN A 446 22.23 28.14 6.00
#